data_d82ff3fad0257294ce6636a3afeaf0b7
#
_entry.id   d82ff3fad0257294ce6636a3afeaf0b7
#
_cell.length_a   1.000
_cell.length_b   1.000
_cell.length_c   1.000
_cell.angle_alpha   90.00
_cell.angle_beta   90.00
_cell.angle_gamma   90.00
#
_symmetry.space_group_name_H-M   'P 1'
#
loop_
_entity.id
_entity.type
_entity.pdbx_description
1 polymer ?
#
loop_
_entity_poly.entity_id
_entity_poly.type
_entity_poly.pdbx_seq_one_letter_code
_entity_poly.pdbx_strand_id
1 'polypeptide(L)'
;MLFDAFTQKRSRKITEEGGRTMQAVVLFEDGRWTNFKPLTWTRPVCLLRTGIFPLWEKVARACQAAGWQDFEVHIHTRRYLAPTLRHCLTGIRDKGRGTGRWKGVFVNELERLEGKSALFVNGRLLVTPELAPQASALEEGTAYLKGNELLAIALGERATAKVLPALQKGEPLTDADLQTLLDAASRRVEVTDALLLRYPWQLIDHNAELISAEFALATAGKESEGKLEQGAVIYGGDASRVYLGKGAIVHPTVVLDVTHGPIYIGDGSIVYPPTRIEGPAYIGKGTWIVGGKIREGSNIGDVCRVGGEVEESILHGYSNKYHDGFLGHAYVGEWVNLGALTTNSDLKDTYGSVRVTVEGEGKVDAGTKVGCFIGDHVKTSIGTLIYTGKRIGIFSHLHGVATDDVPSFTIWAKSIGGQGDAVELLLDSALEIHRRVLARRKIEATPEEAELIRTLFELTREERSKAGVRQGRPQL
;
A
#
# COMPACT_ATOMS: atom_id res chain seq x y z
N MET A 1 -22.58 -13.90 6.82
CA MET A 1 -22.76 -15.19 6.10
C MET A 1 -21.47 -15.96 5.83
N LEU A 2 -20.27 -15.34 5.83
CA LEU A 2 -18.98 -16.06 5.88
C LEU A 2 -18.79 -16.79 7.21
N PHE A 3 -19.43 -16.29 8.24
CA PHE A 3 -19.36 -16.82 9.61
C PHE A 3 -20.08 -18.16 9.81
N ASP A 4 -21.08 -18.48 9.01
CA ASP A 4 -21.93 -19.65 9.26
C ASP A 4 -21.30 -20.97 8.81
N ALA A 5 -20.46 -20.96 7.78
CA ALA A 5 -19.81 -22.19 7.32
C ALA A 5 -18.73 -22.71 8.28
N PHE A 6 -18.14 -21.82 9.10
CA PHE A 6 -17.12 -22.18 10.10
C PHE A 6 -17.69 -22.38 11.50
N THR A 7 -18.83 -21.74 11.84
CA THR A 7 -19.40 -21.79 13.21
C THR A 7 -20.39 -22.93 13.45
N GLN A 8 -21.04 -23.47 12.43
CA GLN A 8 -22.06 -24.51 12.64
C GLN A 8 -21.54 -25.90 13.01
N LYS A 9 -20.23 -26.16 13.04
CA LYS A 9 -19.70 -27.50 13.39
C LYS A 9 -18.97 -27.62 14.69
N ARG A 10 -18.77 -26.55 15.50
CA ARG A 10 -18.02 -26.66 16.76
C ARG A 10 -18.57 -25.92 17.98
N SER A 11 -19.84 -26.14 18.33
CA SER A 11 -20.28 -26.00 19.74
C SER A 11 -20.08 -27.31 20.53
N ARG A 12 -19.06 -28.11 20.23
CA ARG A 12 -18.69 -29.29 21.01
C ARG A 12 -17.20 -29.36 21.24
N LYS A 13 -16.82 -29.11 22.52
CA LYS A 13 -15.53 -29.42 23.17
C LYS A 13 -14.30 -28.72 22.54
N ILE A 14 -13.97 -27.54 23.06
CA ILE A 14 -12.58 -27.11 23.21
C ILE A 14 -11.99 -28.02 24.32
N THR A 15 -11.45 -29.16 23.92
CA THR A 15 -10.52 -29.93 24.74
C THR A 15 -9.13 -29.38 24.46
N GLU A 16 -8.31 -29.29 25.49
CA GLU A 16 -6.91 -28.88 25.60
C GLU A 16 -5.96 -29.67 24.66
N GLU A 17 -6.15 -29.64 23.35
CA GLU A 17 -5.14 -30.03 22.38
C GLU A 17 -4.77 -28.78 21.60
N GLY A 18 -3.67 -28.16 22.01
CA GLY A 18 -3.14 -26.93 21.44
C GLY A 18 -2.99 -27.06 19.92
N GLY A 19 -3.77 -26.27 19.18
CA GLY A 19 -3.55 -26.10 17.74
C GLY A 19 -2.09 -25.70 17.53
N ARG A 20 -1.34 -26.50 16.74
CA ARG A 20 0.07 -26.19 16.42
C ARG A 20 0.13 -24.84 15.75
N THR A 21 0.74 -23.86 16.38
CA THR A 21 1.03 -22.57 15.78
C THR A 21 2.07 -22.75 14.71
N MET A 22 1.85 -22.18 13.50
CA MET A 22 2.86 -22.18 12.47
C MET A 22 4.06 -21.31 12.88
N GLN A 23 5.25 -21.71 12.47
CA GLN A 23 6.50 -21.05 12.84
C GLN A 23 6.82 -19.85 11.94
N ALA A 24 6.19 -19.79 10.76
CA ALA A 24 6.37 -18.71 9.82
C ALA A 24 5.08 -18.37 9.04
N VAL A 25 4.99 -17.12 8.62
CA VAL A 25 4.02 -16.63 7.64
C VAL A 25 4.79 -16.14 6.43
N VAL A 26 4.44 -16.61 5.25
CA VAL A 26 5.08 -16.26 3.98
C VAL A 26 4.08 -15.56 3.07
N LEU A 27 4.27 -14.26 2.83
CA LEU A 27 3.47 -13.54 1.84
C LEU A 27 4.14 -13.70 0.48
N PHE A 28 3.46 -14.33 -0.47
CA PHE A 28 4.01 -14.54 -1.81
C PHE A 28 3.38 -13.61 -2.85
N GLU A 29 4.17 -13.22 -3.86
CA GLU A 29 3.68 -12.56 -5.08
C GLU A 29 3.33 -13.59 -6.14
N ASP A 30 2.21 -13.36 -6.85
CA ASP A 30 1.83 -14.05 -8.07
C ASP A 30 1.92 -13.11 -9.29
N GLY A 31 1.68 -13.62 -10.50
CA GLY A 31 1.78 -12.86 -11.74
C GLY A 31 0.88 -11.62 -11.82
N ARG A 32 -0.17 -11.51 -11.00
CA ARG A 32 -1.11 -10.38 -11.02
C ARG A 32 -0.58 -9.11 -10.33
N TRP A 33 0.65 -9.12 -9.80
CA TRP A 33 1.28 -7.89 -9.32
C TRP A 33 1.34 -6.80 -10.39
N THR A 34 1.36 -7.18 -11.66
CA THR A 34 1.38 -6.26 -12.81
C THR A 34 0.14 -5.40 -12.91
N ASN A 35 -1.01 -5.89 -12.42
CA ASN A 35 -2.26 -5.14 -12.40
C ASN A 35 -2.19 -3.88 -11.52
N PHE A 36 -1.28 -3.87 -10.54
CA PHE A 36 -1.09 -2.75 -9.61
C PHE A 36 -0.01 -1.75 -10.05
N LYS A 37 0.56 -1.90 -11.26
CA LYS A 37 1.45 -0.88 -11.82
C LYS A 37 0.71 0.46 -11.97
N PRO A 38 1.38 1.59 -11.70
CA PRO A 38 2.82 1.76 -11.48
C PRO A 38 3.28 1.58 -10.02
N LEU A 39 2.37 1.34 -9.07
CA LEU A 39 2.66 1.31 -7.62
C LEU A 39 3.59 0.16 -7.22
N THR A 40 3.54 -0.92 -7.97
CA THR A 40 4.28 -2.15 -7.67
C THR A 40 5.62 -2.28 -8.37
N TRP A 41 6.07 -1.29 -9.12
CA TRP A 41 7.42 -1.30 -9.68
C TRP A 41 8.51 -1.34 -8.59
N THR A 42 8.29 -0.63 -7.49
CA THR A 42 9.26 -0.42 -6.39
C THR A 42 8.99 -1.26 -5.14
N ARG A 43 7.87 -1.98 -5.09
CA ARG A 43 7.45 -2.82 -3.95
C ARG A 43 6.50 -3.93 -4.36
N PRO A 44 6.39 -5.03 -3.58
CA PRO A 44 5.34 -6.03 -3.78
C PRO A 44 3.97 -5.50 -3.34
N VAL A 45 2.90 -6.14 -3.83
CA VAL A 45 1.52 -5.77 -3.50
C VAL A 45 1.28 -5.78 -1.99
N CYS A 46 1.83 -6.76 -1.29
CA CYS A 46 1.64 -6.89 0.17
C CYS A 46 2.18 -5.70 0.99
N LEU A 47 3.05 -4.86 0.41
CA LEU A 47 3.51 -3.62 1.04
C LEU A 47 2.62 -2.41 0.74
N LEU A 48 1.64 -2.54 -0.15
CA LEU A 48 0.68 -1.46 -0.38
C LEU A 48 -0.21 -1.27 0.85
N ARG A 49 -0.62 -0.01 1.03
CA ARG A 49 -1.45 0.43 2.16
C ARG A 49 -2.91 0.54 1.76
N THR A 50 -3.79 0.11 2.67
CA THR A 50 -5.21 0.47 2.73
C THR A 50 -5.64 0.36 4.20
N GLY A 51 -6.49 1.23 4.71
CA GLY A 51 -6.69 1.34 6.15
C GLY A 51 -5.42 1.82 6.87
N ILE A 52 -5.28 1.52 8.15
CA ILE A 52 -4.15 1.97 8.99
C ILE A 52 -2.88 1.17 8.70
N PHE A 53 -3.00 -0.12 8.39
CA PHE A 53 -1.87 -1.02 8.20
C PHE A 53 -1.67 -1.42 6.73
N PRO A 54 -0.42 -1.66 6.28
CA PRO A 54 -0.18 -2.30 4.99
C PRO A 54 -0.66 -3.76 4.99
N LEU A 55 -0.89 -4.33 3.81
CA LEU A 55 -1.51 -5.67 3.68
C LEU A 55 -0.75 -6.76 4.45
N TRP A 56 0.59 -6.77 4.40
CA TRP A 56 1.38 -7.77 5.12
C TRP A 56 1.19 -7.70 6.63
N GLU A 57 1.09 -6.48 7.17
CA GLU A 57 0.93 -6.28 8.62
C GLU A 57 -0.44 -6.71 9.10
N LYS A 58 -1.48 -6.57 8.27
CA LYS A 58 -2.82 -7.09 8.57
C LYS A 58 -2.80 -8.61 8.76
N VAL A 59 -2.09 -9.33 7.88
CA VAL A 59 -1.92 -10.78 7.99
C VAL A 59 -1.18 -11.15 9.28
N ALA A 60 -0.05 -10.49 9.58
CA ALA A 60 0.72 -10.75 10.80
C ALA A 60 -0.10 -10.47 12.07
N ARG A 61 -0.87 -9.39 12.09
CA ARG A 61 -1.77 -9.04 13.20
C ARG A 61 -2.92 -10.03 13.36
N ALA A 62 -3.48 -10.53 12.27
CA ALA A 62 -4.49 -11.57 12.30
C ALA A 62 -3.95 -12.87 12.94
N CYS A 63 -2.74 -13.27 12.58
CA CYS A 63 -2.08 -14.41 13.23
C CYS A 63 -1.85 -14.18 14.71
N GLN A 64 -1.44 -12.97 15.12
CA GLN A 64 -1.32 -12.62 16.55
C GLN A 64 -2.65 -12.68 17.30
N ALA A 65 -3.71 -12.11 16.71
CA ALA A 65 -5.05 -12.14 17.29
C ALA A 65 -5.57 -13.58 17.43
N ALA A 66 -5.13 -14.48 16.54
CA ALA A 66 -5.37 -15.92 16.63
C ALA A 66 -4.49 -16.66 17.67
N GLY A 67 -3.68 -15.92 18.43
CA GLY A 67 -2.85 -16.47 19.51
C GLY A 67 -1.45 -16.94 19.08
N TRP A 68 -1.05 -16.71 17.81
CA TRP A 68 0.30 -17.08 17.37
C TRP A 68 1.36 -16.20 18.04
N GLN A 69 2.45 -16.81 18.46
CA GLN A 69 3.56 -16.13 19.12
C GLN A 69 4.88 -16.58 18.49
N ASP A 70 5.88 -15.72 18.54
CA ASP A 70 7.26 -16.02 18.11
C ASP A 70 7.41 -16.58 16.69
N PHE A 71 6.51 -16.22 15.76
CA PHE A 71 6.60 -16.58 14.35
C PHE A 71 7.44 -15.57 13.55
N GLU A 72 7.97 -16.01 12.43
CA GLU A 72 8.66 -15.16 11.45
C GLU A 72 7.70 -14.71 10.34
N VAL A 73 7.89 -13.49 9.84
CA VAL A 73 7.17 -13.00 8.65
C VAL A 73 8.15 -12.95 7.49
N HIS A 74 7.81 -13.62 6.40
CA HIS A 74 8.61 -13.65 5.18
C HIS A 74 7.84 -12.99 4.04
N ILE A 75 8.54 -12.15 3.26
CA ILE A 75 8.02 -11.55 2.04
C ILE A 75 8.78 -12.17 0.88
N HIS A 76 8.08 -12.96 0.07
CA HIS A 76 8.58 -13.49 -1.18
C HIS A 76 8.22 -12.52 -2.31
N THR A 77 9.21 -12.04 -3.04
CA THR A 77 9.03 -11.03 -4.09
C THR A 77 10.09 -11.11 -5.17
N ARG A 78 9.96 -10.29 -6.19
CA ARG A 78 10.90 -10.15 -7.31
C ARG A 78 12.31 -9.87 -6.80
N ARG A 79 13.28 -10.58 -7.33
CA ARG A 79 14.68 -10.58 -6.89
C ARG A 79 15.27 -9.17 -6.81
N TYR A 80 14.96 -8.34 -7.78
CA TYR A 80 15.51 -6.98 -7.85
C TYR A 80 15.02 -6.05 -6.74
N LEU A 81 13.89 -6.36 -6.08
CA LEU A 81 13.37 -5.58 -4.94
C LEU A 81 14.03 -5.95 -3.62
N ALA A 82 14.50 -7.19 -3.48
CA ALA A 82 14.90 -7.73 -2.19
C ALA A 82 16.02 -6.94 -1.50
N PRO A 83 17.10 -6.48 -2.17
CA PRO A 83 18.17 -5.72 -1.51
C PRO A 83 17.67 -4.44 -0.84
N THR A 84 16.93 -3.61 -1.58
CA THR A 84 16.35 -2.36 -1.07
C THR A 84 15.34 -2.61 0.04
N LEU A 85 14.46 -3.61 -0.12
CA LEU A 85 13.45 -3.94 0.88
C LEU A 85 14.07 -4.47 2.18
N ARG A 86 15.13 -5.25 2.12
CA ARG A 86 15.88 -5.69 3.30
C ARG A 86 16.40 -4.48 4.08
N HIS A 87 16.99 -3.51 3.38
CA HIS A 87 17.45 -2.27 4.01
C HIS A 87 16.31 -1.48 4.66
N CYS A 88 15.22 -1.25 3.94
CA CYS A 88 14.06 -0.50 4.45
C CYS A 88 13.36 -1.19 5.63
N LEU A 89 13.26 -2.52 5.63
CA LEU A 89 12.53 -3.28 6.65
C LEU A 89 13.38 -3.64 7.88
N THR A 90 14.72 -3.54 7.82
CA THR A 90 15.59 -3.68 9.02
C THR A 90 15.27 -2.63 10.08
N GLY A 91 14.87 -1.42 9.70
CA GLY A 91 14.39 -0.41 10.63
C GLY A 91 13.13 -0.80 11.43
N ILE A 92 12.37 -1.78 10.97
CA ILE A 92 11.23 -2.35 11.69
C ILE A 92 11.71 -3.32 12.78
N ARG A 93 12.81 -4.04 12.53
CA ARG A 93 13.44 -4.96 13.53
C ARG A 93 13.95 -4.18 14.75
N ASP A 94 14.60 -3.03 14.53
CA ASP A 94 15.36 -2.33 15.58
C ASP A 94 14.55 -1.28 16.34
N LYS A 95 13.43 -0.79 15.81
CA LYS A 95 12.70 0.36 16.37
C LYS A 95 11.46 0.00 17.18
N GLY A 96 11.24 -1.27 17.53
CA GLY A 96 10.15 -1.67 18.42
C GLY A 96 8.77 -1.14 17.99
N ARG A 97 8.53 -1.01 16.68
CA ARG A 97 7.25 -0.59 16.14
C ARG A 97 6.25 -1.71 16.28
N GLY A 98 5.50 -1.58 17.28
CA GLY A 98 4.44 -2.50 17.64
C GLY A 98 4.94 -3.43 18.73
N THR A 99 4.09 -3.69 19.64
CA THR A 99 4.11 -4.79 20.59
C THR A 99 4.02 -6.13 19.82
N GLY A 100 4.71 -6.21 18.67
CA GLY A 100 4.66 -7.34 17.76
C GLY A 100 5.36 -8.53 18.38
N ARG A 101 4.64 -9.63 18.50
CA ARG A 101 5.14 -10.92 18.95
C ARG A 101 5.67 -11.77 17.78
N TRP A 102 6.13 -11.15 16.69
CA TRP A 102 6.86 -11.84 15.62
C TRP A 102 8.35 -11.55 15.70
N LYS A 103 9.16 -12.53 15.28
CA LYS A 103 10.64 -12.48 15.40
C LYS A 103 11.32 -11.56 14.41
N GLY A 104 10.64 -11.11 13.37
CA GLY A 104 11.17 -10.21 12.36
C GLY A 104 10.48 -10.35 11.01
N VAL A 105 10.85 -9.46 10.08
CA VAL A 105 10.41 -9.50 8.69
C VAL A 105 11.63 -9.80 7.82
N PHE A 106 11.53 -10.81 6.95
CA PHE A 106 12.59 -11.34 6.10
C PHE A 106 12.17 -11.27 4.64
N VAL A 107 13.05 -10.83 3.75
CA VAL A 107 12.73 -10.68 2.33
C VAL A 107 13.58 -11.63 1.50
N ASN A 108 12.94 -12.60 0.83
CA ASN A 108 13.60 -13.63 0.05
C ASN A 108 14.75 -14.37 0.80
N GLU A 109 14.62 -14.53 2.12
CA GLU A 109 15.52 -15.31 2.99
C GLU A 109 14.86 -16.66 3.29
N LEU A 110 14.56 -17.43 2.23
CA LEU A 110 13.68 -18.60 2.31
C LEU A 110 14.38 -19.84 2.88
N GLU A 111 15.72 -19.85 2.92
CA GLU A 111 16.53 -20.84 3.62
C GLU A 111 16.19 -20.93 5.12
N ARG A 112 15.68 -19.83 5.68
CA ARG A 112 15.23 -19.78 7.08
C ARG A 112 13.97 -20.63 7.34
N LEU A 113 13.26 -21.04 6.30
CA LEU A 113 12.06 -21.88 6.39
C LEU A 113 12.38 -23.38 6.47
N GLU A 114 13.64 -23.78 6.31
CA GLU A 114 14.05 -25.17 6.46
C GLU A 114 13.71 -25.70 7.86
N GLY A 115 13.02 -26.84 7.92
CA GLY A 115 12.57 -27.44 9.17
C GLY A 115 11.43 -26.69 9.88
N LYS A 116 10.74 -25.76 9.21
CA LYS A 116 9.63 -25.02 9.78
C LYS A 116 8.29 -25.31 9.09
N SER A 117 7.23 -25.31 9.87
CA SER A 117 5.86 -25.20 9.37
C SER A 117 5.56 -23.75 9.00
N ALA A 118 4.84 -23.52 7.89
CA ALA A 118 4.58 -22.18 7.40
C ALA A 118 3.16 -22.03 6.82
N LEU A 119 2.59 -20.84 7.04
CA LEU A 119 1.39 -20.36 6.36
C LEU A 119 1.82 -19.50 5.16
N PHE A 120 1.58 -19.98 3.96
CA PHE A 120 1.77 -19.19 2.74
C PHE A 120 0.49 -18.44 2.42
N VAL A 121 0.58 -17.14 2.24
CA VAL A 121 -0.56 -16.23 2.01
C VAL A 121 -0.32 -15.45 0.73
N ASN A 122 -1.32 -15.37 -0.13
CA ASN A 122 -1.26 -14.51 -1.31
C ASN A 122 -1.12 -13.05 -0.87
N GLY A 123 -0.09 -12.36 -1.35
CA GLY A 123 0.21 -10.97 -0.99
C GLY A 123 -0.87 -9.96 -1.40
N ARG A 124 -1.86 -10.38 -2.18
CA ARG A 124 -3.06 -9.61 -2.58
C ARG A 124 -4.27 -9.84 -1.67
N LEU A 125 -4.17 -10.77 -0.70
CA LEU A 125 -5.28 -11.04 0.22
C LEU A 125 -5.50 -9.87 1.16
N LEU A 126 -6.70 -9.30 1.14
CA LEU A 126 -7.11 -8.28 2.09
C LEU A 126 -7.71 -8.96 3.33
N VAL A 127 -6.97 -8.93 4.43
CA VAL A 127 -7.43 -9.45 5.71
C VAL A 127 -8.03 -8.31 6.52
N THR A 128 -9.30 -8.45 6.90
CA THR A 128 -9.99 -7.49 7.77
C THR A 128 -9.91 -7.93 9.24
N PRO A 129 -10.13 -7.03 10.22
CA PRO A 129 -10.13 -7.40 11.64
C PRO A 129 -11.12 -8.52 11.99
N GLU A 130 -12.22 -8.63 11.28
CA GLU A 130 -13.25 -9.66 11.49
C GLU A 130 -12.76 -11.06 11.04
N LEU A 131 -11.80 -11.12 10.11
CA LEU A 131 -11.20 -12.38 9.66
C LEU A 131 -10.08 -12.87 10.60
N ALA A 132 -9.58 -12.02 11.49
CA ALA A 132 -8.47 -12.35 12.38
C ALA A 132 -8.72 -13.59 13.28
N PRO A 133 -9.91 -13.78 13.89
CA PRO A 133 -10.19 -14.98 14.69
C PRO A 133 -10.14 -16.28 13.89
N GLN A 134 -10.34 -16.21 12.57
CA GLN A 134 -10.35 -17.40 11.71
C GLN A 134 -8.94 -17.95 11.43
N ALA A 135 -7.90 -17.17 11.65
CA ALA A 135 -6.52 -17.64 11.55
C ALA A 135 -6.20 -18.74 12.59
N SER A 136 -6.92 -18.80 13.71
CA SER A 136 -6.81 -19.89 14.70
C SER A 136 -7.39 -21.22 14.21
N ALA A 137 -8.24 -21.21 13.19
CA ALA A 137 -8.87 -22.39 12.61
C ALA A 137 -8.13 -22.94 11.39
N LEU A 138 -6.95 -22.41 11.05
CA LEU A 138 -6.14 -22.90 9.94
C LEU A 138 -5.58 -24.28 10.28
N GLU A 139 -5.89 -25.26 9.44
CA GLU A 139 -5.46 -26.66 9.61
C GLU A 139 -4.27 -26.96 8.72
N GLU A 140 -3.25 -27.58 9.28
CA GLU A 140 -2.08 -28.05 8.52
C GLU A 140 -2.49 -28.96 7.35
N GLY A 141 -1.86 -28.79 6.20
CA GLY A 141 -2.17 -29.52 4.96
C GLY A 141 -3.40 -28.98 4.22
N THR A 142 -3.95 -27.84 4.61
CA THR A 142 -5.14 -27.26 3.98
C THR A 142 -4.81 -26.06 3.10
N ALA A 143 -5.27 -26.08 1.84
CA ALA A 143 -5.30 -24.94 0.93
C ALA A 143 -6.68 -24.28 0.92
N TYR A 144 -6.68 -22.96 1.03
CA TYR A 144 -7.87 -22.10 0.99
C TYR A 144 -7.90 -21.38 -0.36
N LEU A 145 -8.99 -21.54 -1.10
CA LEU A 145 -9.13 -21.03 -2.46
C LEU A 145 -10.37 -20.13 -2.60
N LYS A 146 -10.33 -19.25 -3.60
CA LYS A 146 -11.49 -18.57 -4.17
C LYS A 146 -11.55 -18.87 -5.65
N GLY A 147 -12.44 -19.76 -6.05
CA GLY A 147 -12.41 -20.37 -7.38
C GLY A 147 -11.06 -21.05 -7.63
N ASN A 148 -10.35 -20.60 -8.66
CA ASN A 148 -9.02 -21.14 -9.00
C ASN A 148 -7.86 -20.37 -8.35
N GLU A 149 -8.13 -19.34 -7.55
CA GLU A 149 -7.07 -18.51 -6.96
C GLU A 149 -6.71 -19.01 -5.54
N LEU A 150 -5.43 -19.28 -5.31
CA LEU A 150 -4.91 -19.63 -3.99
C LEU A 150 -4.89 -18.39 -3.10
N LEU A 151 -5.64 -18.45 -2.00
CA LEU A 151 -5.66 -17.40 -0.97
C LEU A 151 -4.56 -17.63 0.07
N ALA A 152 -4.51 -18.83 0.62
CA ALA A 152 -3.54 -19.24 1.61
C ALA A 152 -3.40 -20.77 1.66
N ILE A 153 -2.26 -21.25 2.15
CA ILE A 153 -2.03 -22.68 2.40
C ILE A 153 -1.18 -22.86 3.64
N ALA A 154 -1.63 -23.71 4.56
CA ALA A 154 -0.92 -24.08 5.77
C ALA A 154 -0.16 -25.38 5.57
N LEU A 155 1.17 -25.36 5.61
CA LEU A 155 2.03 -26.51 5.35
C LEU A 155 2.88 -26.84 6.57
N GLY A 156 2.94 -28.12 6.93
CA GLY A 156 3.90 -28.65 7.90
C GLY A 156 5.32 -28.67 7.37
N GLU A 157 6.30 -28.93 8.23
CA GLU A 157 7.73 -28.85 7.94
C GLU A 157 8.15 -29.60 6.64
N ARG A 158 7.71 -30.86 6.50
CA ARG A 158 8.05 -31.69 5.31
C ARG A 158 7.43 -31.13 4.01
N ALA A 159 6.23 -30.62 4.08
CA ALA A 159 5.54 -30.05 2.92
C ALA A 159 6.13 -28.67 2.56
N THR A 160 6.47 -27.85 3.56
CA THR A 160 7.21 -26.61 3.37
C THR A 160 8.51 -26.84 2.63
N ALA A 161 9.32 -27.80 3.03
CA ALA A 161 10.59 -28.13 2.36
C ALA A 161 10.41 -28.48 0.88
N LYS A 162 9.31 -29.12 0.50
CA LYS A 162 9.03 -29.49 -0.90
C LYS A 162 8.72 -28.30 -1.81
N VAL A 163 8.13 -27.22 -1.26
CA VAL A 163 7.74 -26.04 -2.04
C VAL A 163 8.83 -24.95 -2.09
N LEU A 164 9.83 -25.01 -1.21
CA LEU A 164 10.93 -24.03 -1.18
C LEU A 164 11.62 -23.81 -2.53
N PRO A 165 11.93 -24.83 -3.35
CA PRO A 165 12.58 -24.60 -4.63
C PRO A 165 11.80 -23.70 -5.59
N ALA A 166 10.46 -23.71 -5.54
CA ALA A 166 9.62 -22.83 -6.34
C ALA A 166 9.76 -21.35 -5.92
N LEU A 167 9.84 -21.11 -4.61
CA LEU A 167 9.97 -19.75 -4.05
C LEU A 167 11.41 -19.21 -4.15
N GLN A 168 12.43 -20.08 -4.06
CA GLN A 168 13.85 -19.67 -4.11
C GLN A 168 14.27 -19.02 -5.43
N LYS A 169 13.46 -19.13 -6.49
CA LYS A 169 13.69 -18.42 -7.76
C LYS A 169 13.73 -16.89 -7.57
N GLY A 170 13.05 -16.35 -6.53
CA GLY A 170 12.93 -14.91 -6.27
C GLY A 170 12.20 -14.17 -7.40
N GLU A 171 11.19 -14.82 -7.98
CA GLU A 171 10.31 -14.29 -9.02
C GLU A 171 8.86 -14.54 -8.61
N PRO A 172 7.88 -13.76 -9.11
CA PRO A 172 6.47 -14.02 -8.83
C PRO A 172 6.10 -15.45 -9.18
N LEU A 173 5.31 -16.09 -8.33
CA LEU A 173 4.91 -17.49 -8.56
C LEU A 173 4.10 -17.59 -9.85
N THR A 174 4.52 -18.52 -10.71
CA THR A 174 3.79 -18.91 -11.91
C THR A 174 2.64 -19.86 -11.56
N ASP A 175 1.74 -20.12 -12.51
CA ASP A 175 0.65 -21.10 -12.32
C ASP A 175 1.22 -22.50 -11.98
N ALA A 176 2.38 -22.87 -12.54
CA ALA A 176 3.06 -24.14 -12.22
C ALA A 176 3.60 -24.16 -10.79
N ASP A 177 4.15 -23.03 -10.31
CA ASP A 177 4.62 -22.90 -8.93
C ASP A 177 3.44 -22.94 -7.94
N LEU A 178 2.33 -22.26 -8.26
CA LEU A 178 1.08 -22.30 -7.48
C LEU A 178 0.49 -23.72 -7.45
N GLN A 179 0.54 -24.45 -8.58
CA GLN A 179 0.11 -25.84 -8.61
C GLN A 179 1.00 -26.72 -7.70
N THR A 180 2.31 -26.48 -7.65
CA THR A 180 3.22 -27.17 -6.73
C THR A 180 2.84 -26.95 -5.25
N LEU A 181 2.42 -25.73 -4.89
CA LEU A 181 1.89 -25.46 -3.56
C LEU A 181 0.59 -26.24 -3.31
N LEU A 182 -0.33 -26.21 -4.28
CA LEU A 182 -1.61 -26.91 -4.18
C LEU A 182 -1.48 -28.43 -4.08
N ASP A 183 -0.48 -29.02 -4.73
CA ASP A 183 -0.19 -30.46 -4.68
C ASP A 183 0.42 -30.88 -3.33
N ALA A 184 0.97 -29.92 -2.57
CA ALA A 184 1.44 -30.17 -1.21
C ALA A 184 0.29 -30.18 -0.17
N ALA A 185 -0.92 -29.75 -0.54
CA ALA A 185 -2.10 -29.78 0.31
C ALA A 185 -2.77 -31.16 0.28
N SER A 186 -3.22 -31.62 1.45
CA SER A 186 -4.07 -32.82 1.59
C SER A 186 -5.56 -32.50 1.48
N ARG A 187 -5.94 -31.22 1.66
CA ARG A 187 -7.32 -30.74 1.66
C ARG A 187 -7.42 -29.40 0.95
N ARG A 188 -8.55 -29.16 0.28
CA ARG A 188 -8.90 -27.88 -0.34
C ARG A 188 -10.21 -27.37 0.23
N VAL A 189 -10.27 -26.07 0.54
CA VAL A 189 -11.44 -25.40 1.11
C VAL A 189 -11.76 -24.18 0.27
N GLU A 190 -12.98 -24.10 -0.23
CA GLU A 190 -13.48 -22.92 -0.95
C GLU A 190 -13.88 -21.81 0.06
N VAL A 191 -13.42 -20.57 -0.19
CA VAL A 191 -13.72 -19.38 0.61
C VAL A 191 -14.27 -18.29 -0.31
N THR A 192 -15.60 -18.27 -0.46
CA THR A 192 -16.29 -17.41 -1.44
C THR A 192 -16.19 -15.93 -1.13
N ASP A 193 -16.18 -15.55 0.15
CA ASP A 193 -16.29 -14.16 0.58
C ASP A 193 -14.94 -13.50 0.87
N ALA A 194 -13.82 -14.19 0.63
CA ALA A 194 -12.49 -13.60 0.77
C ALA A 194 -12.29 -12.45 -0.23
N LEU A 195 -11.61 -11.40 0.22
CA LEU A 195 -11.25 -10.26 -0.62
C LEU A 195 -9.84 -10.45 -1.17
N LEU A 196 -9.72 -11.03 -2.37
CA LEU A 196 -8.46 -11.09 -3.09
C LEU A 196 -8.40 -9.93 -4.09
N LEU A 197 -7.56 -8.94 -3.77
CA LEU A 197 -7.44 -7.72 -4.58
C LEU A 197 -6.91 -8.05 -5.98
N ARG A 198 -7.49 -7.42 -6.99
CA ARG A 198 -7.10 -7.57 -8.40
C ARG A 198 -6.56 -6.29 -9.00
N TYR A 199 -6.95 -5.13 -8.46
CA TYR A 199 -6.71 -3.84 -9.05
C TYR A 199 -6.40 -2.78 -7.99
N PRO A 200 -5.63 -1.73 -8.32
CA PRO A 200 -5.21 -0.72 -7.35
C PRO A 200 -6.38 0.14 -6.80
N TRP A 201 -7.45 0.36 -7.54
CA TRP A 201 -8.60 1.14 -7.03
C TRP A 201 -9.31 0.44 -5.88
N GLN A 202 -9.30 -0.89 -5.83
CA GLN A 202 -9.87 -1.63 -4.71
C GLN A 202 -9.19 -1.32 -3.36
N LEU A 203 -7.92 -0.89 -3.37
CA LEU A 203 -7.26 -0.40 -2.16
C LEU A 203 -7.92 0.88 -1.64
N ILE A 204 -8.40 1.74 -2.54
CA ILE A 204 -9.08 3.00 -2.21
C ILE A 204 -10.51 2.69 -1.77
N ASP A 205 -11.22 1.85 -2.50
CA ASP A 205 -12.62 1.48 -2.23
C ASP A 205 -12.82 0.93 -0.80
N HIS A 206 -11.85 0.19 -0.26
CA HIS A 206 -11.91 -0.38 1.09
C HIS A 206 -11.26 0.49 2.17
N ASN A 207 -10.62 1.61 1.80
CA ASN A 207 -9.74 2.34 2.71
C ASN A 207 -10.48 3.00 3.89
N ALA A 208 -11.59 3.68 3.64
CA ALA A 208 -12.36 4.38 4.67
C ALA A 208 -12.93 3.41 5.73
N GLU A 209 -13.52 2.31 5.26
CA GLU A 209 -14.06 1.26 6.12
C GLU A 209 -12.95 0.64 6.98
N LEU A 210 -11.80 0.33 6.37
CA LEU A 210 -10.66 -0.26 7.08
C LEU A 210 -10.02 0.70 8.09
N ILE A 211 -9.95 2.01 7.81
CA ILE A 211 -9.49 2.98 8.82
C ILE A 211 -10.38 2.88 10.06
N SER A 212 -11.69 2.84 9.86
CA SER A 212 -12.66 2.74 10.96
C SER A 212 -12.54 1.43 11.74
N ALA A 213 -12.49 0.31 11.04
CA ALA A 213 -12.40 -1.03 11.63
C ALA A 213 -11.08 -1.26 12.38
N GLU A 214 -9.99 -0.71 11.87
CA GLU A 214 -8.65 -0.89 12.43
C GLU A 214 -8.29 0.12 13.53
N PHE A 215 -9.07 1.18 13.72
CA PHE A 215 -8.77 2.24 14.68
C PHE A 215 -8.61 1.71 16.11
N ALA A 216 -9.55 0.91 16.57
CA ALA A 216 -9.49 0.32 17.91
C ALA A 216 -8.25 -0.59 18.08
N LEU A 217 -7.91 -1.36 17.05
CA LEU A 217 -6.72 -2.23 17.06
C LEU A 217 -5.41 -1.39 17.05
N ALA A 218 -5.39 -0.30 16.30
CA ALA A 218 -4.22 0.58 16.18
C ALA A 218 -3.95 1.38 17.47
N THR A 219 -4.99 1.65 18.26
CA THR A 219 -4.94 2.43 19.51
C THR A 219 -4.97 1.57 20.77
N ALA A 220 -5.18 0.25 20.66
CA ALA A 220 -5.26 -0.65 21.79
C ALA A 220 -4.04 -0.55 22.72
N GLY A 221 -4.29 -0.29 24.01
CA GLY A 221 -3.25 -0.15 25.02
C GLY A 221 -2.38 1.10 24.89
N LYS A 222 -2.81 2.09 24.09
CA LYS A 222 -2.12 3.37 23.93
C LYS A 222 -2.97 4.50 24.48
N GLU A 223 -2.32 5.45 25.12
CA GLU A 223 -2.90 6.73 25.48
C GLU A 223 -2.63 7.75 24.37
N SER A 224 -3.53 8.73 24.24
CA SER A 224 -3.33 9.86 23.32
C SER A 224 -2.37 10.84 23.97
N GLU A 225 -1.10 10.82 23.54
CA GLU A 225 -0.01 11.60 24.13
C GLU A 225 0.26 12.93 23.40
N GLY A 226 -0.43 13.17 22.28
CA GLY A 226 -0.29 14.40 21.50
C GLY A 226 -1.01 15.58 22.14
N LYS A 227 -0.73 16.78 21.64
CA LYS A 227 -1.26 18.05 22.12
C LYS A 227 -2.38 18.56 21.20
N LEU A 228 -3.58 18.68 21.75
CA LEU A 228 -4.64 19.48 21.17
C LEU A 228 -4.56 20.90 21.79
N GLU A 229 -4.15 21.89 21.01
CA GLU A 229 -3.97 23.24 21.52
C GLU A 229 -5.32 23.96 21.72
N GLN A 230 -5.36 24.90 22.67
CA GLN A 230 -6.57 25.66 22.96
C GLN A 230 -7.05 26.38 21.71
N GLY A 231 -8.32 26.19 21.35
CA GLY A 231 -8.94 26.74 20.13
C GLY A 231 -8.95 25.78 18.95
N ALA A 232 -8.36 24.60 19.04
CA ALA A 232 -8.66 23.48 18.16
C ALA A 232 -9.99 22.83 18.58
N VAL A 233 -10.77 22.35 17.61
CA VAL A 233 -12.14 21.86 17.85
C VAL A 233 -12.26 20.40 17.40
N ILE A 234 -12.80 19.55 18.28
CA ILE A 234 -13.34 18.25 17.88
C ILE A 234 -14.84 18.43 17.65
N TYR A 235 -15.30 18.17 16.44
CA TYR A 235 -16.68 18.34 16.02
C TYR A 235 -17.34 16.99 15.72
N GLY A 236 -18.65 16.90 16.00
CA GLY A 236 -19.47 15.76 15.56
C GLY A 236 -19.45 14.56 16.52
N GLY A 237 -18.96 14.68 17.76
CA GLY A 237 -19.13 13.60 18.72
C GLY A 237 -18.03 13.41 19.74
N ASP A 238 -17.72 12.15 20.01
CA ASP A 238 -16.87 11.69 21.09
C ASP A 238 -15.38 11.91 20.80
N ALA A 239 -14.69 12.59 21.68
CA ALA A 239 -13.25 12.83 21.61
C ALA A 239 -12.42 11.52 21.63
N SER A 240 -12.97 10.42 22.12
CA SER A 240 -12.33 9.09 22.09
C SER A 240 -12.11 8.56 20.65
N ARG A 241 -12.78 9.15 19.66
CA ARG A 241 -12.61 8.86 18.24
C ARG A 241 -11.41 9.60 17.62
N VAL A 242 -10.67 10.39 18.41
CA VAL A 242 -9.44 11.05 17.98
C VAL A 242 -8.26 10.44 18.74
N TYR A 243 -7.28 9.96 18.02
CA TYR A 243 -5.99 9.53 18.59
C TYR A 243 -4.89 10.48 18.13
N LEU A 244 -4.13 11.00 19.08
CA LEU A 244 -2.94 11.84 18.84
C LEU A 244 -1.71 11.11 19.38
N GLY A 245 -0.83 10.69 18.49
CA GLY A 245 0.42 10.02 18.84
C GLY A 245 1.39 10.93 19.61
N LYS A 246 2.43 10.35 20.16
CA LYS A 246 3.44 11.05 20.94
C LYS A 246 4.07 12.22 20.15
N GLY A 247 4.04 13.41 20.72
CA GLY A 247 4.57 14.62 20.10
C GLY A 247 3.78 15.13 18.89
N ALA A 248 2.59 14.58 18.63
CA ALA A 248 1.68 15.16 17.66
C ALA A 248 1.11 16.48 18.18
N ILE A 249 0.93 17.47 17.29
CA ILE A 249 0.40 18.80 17.65
C ILE A 249 -0.73 19.17 16.69
N VAL A 250 -1.87 19.54 17.27
CA VAL A 250 -3.00 20.12 16.55
C VAL A 250 -3.13 21.57 16.98
N HIS A 251 -2.84 22.48 16.06
CA HIS A 251 -2.83 23.93 16.34
C HIS A 251 -4.24 24.54 16.49
N PRO A 252 -4.36 25.75 17.06
CA PRO A 252 -5.63 26.47 17.18
C PRO A 252 -6.33 26.63 15.82
N THR A 253 -7.66 26.72 15.84
CA THR A 253 -8.57 26.83 14.67
C THR A 253 -8.62 25.64 13.73
N VAL A 254 -7.90 24.57 14.02
CA VAL A 254 -8.07 23.27 13.34
C VAL A 254 -9.38 22.63 13.79
N VAL A 255 -10.12 22.04 12.84
CA VAL A 255 -11.34 21.28 13.11
C VAL A 255 -11.09 19.80 12.80
N LEU A 256 -11.29 18.94 13.80
CA LEU A 256 -11.28 17.48 13.67
C LEU A 256 -12.74 17.00 13.70
N ASP A 257 -13.29 16.67 12.56
CA ASP A 257 -14.69 16.24 12.43
C ASP A 257 -14.78 14.71 12.49
N VAL A 258 -15.29 14.18 13.58
CA VAL A 258 -15.45 12.75 13.81
C VAL A 258 -16.88 12.24 13.58
N THR A 259 -17.73 13.03 12.93
CA THR A 259 -19.14 12.67 12.68
C THR A 259 -19.27 11.30 12.00
N HIS A 260 -18.48 11.05 10.97
CA HIS A 260 -18.58 9.84 10.14
C HIS A 260 -17.53 8.77 10.46
N GLY A 261 -16.49 9.09 11.23
CA GLY A 261 -15.45 8.11 11.53
C GLY A 261 -14.35 8.65 12.44
N PRO A 262 -13.43 7.79 12.87
CA PRO A 262 -12.32 8.16 13.74
C PRO A 262 -11.21 8.87 12.96
N ILE A 263 -10.39 9.64 13.70
CA ILE A 263 -9.21 10.30 13.16
C ILE A 263 -7.97 9.81 13.93
N TYR A 264 -7.02 9.22 13.21
CA TYR A 264 -5.73 8.82 13.74
C TYR A 264 -4.64 9.80 13.29
N ILE A 265 -3.92 10.42 14.21
CA ILE A 265 -2.78 11.30 13.93
C ILE A 265 -1.53 10.69 14.58
N GLY A 266 -0.55 10.26 13.75
CA GLY A 266 0.65 9.56 14.19
C GLY A 266 1.67 10.45 14.90
N ASP A 267 2.67 9.80 15.50
CA ASP A 267 3.71 10.43 16.31
C ASP A 267 4.43 11.57 15.56
N GLY A 268 4.66 12.69 16.22
CA GLY A 268 5.40 13.83 15.70
C GLY A 268 4.74 14.55 14.51
N SER A 269 3.48 14.28 14.24
CA SER A 269 2.73 14.94 13.17
C SER A 269 2.19 16.29 13.61
N ILE A 270 2.09 17.24 12.69
CA ILE A 270 1.64 18.59 12.97
C ILE A 270 0.49 18.97 12.05
N VAL A 271 -0.60 19.46 12.62
CA VAL A 271 -1.74 19.97 11.87
C VAL A 271 -1.81 21.47 12.06
N TYR A 272 -1.55 22.20 10.97
CA TYR A 272 -1.54 23.67 10.95
C TYR A 272 -2.89 24.27 10.55
N PRO A 273 -3.21 25.47 11.01
CA PRO A 273 -4.39 26.19 10.57
C PRO A 273 -4.26 26.73 9.13
N PRO A 274 -5.38 27.06 8.45
CA PRO A 274 -6.70 26.55 8.74
C PRO A 274 -6.88 25.15 8.14
N THR A 275 -7.06 24.14 8.98
CA THR A 275 -7.25 22.76 8.51
C THR A 275 -8.56 22.20 9.06
N ARG A 276 -9.31 21.48 8.20
CA ARG A 276 -10.38 20.58 8.60
C ARG A 276 -9.99 19.16 8.19
N ILE A 277 -10.09 18.22 9.13
CA ILE A 277 -9.95 16.78 8.87
C ILE A 277 -11.28 16.12 9.17
N GLU A 278 -11.84 15.42 8.20
CA GLU A 278 -13.08 14.64 8.33
C GLU A 278 -12.70 13.15 8.45
N GLY A 279 -13.18 12.52 9.53
CA GLY A 279 -12.98 11.08 9.72
C GLY A 279 -14.00 10.23 8.94
N PRO A 280 -13.66 8.98 8.57
CA PRO A 280 -12.45 8.30 8.97
C PRO A 280 -11.19 8.80 8.23
N ALA A 281 -10.13 9.09 8.97
CA ALA A 281 -8.89 9.59 8.40
C ALA A 281 -7.66 9.03 9.14
N TYR A 282 -6.61 8.72 8.38
CA TYR A 282 -5.32 8.31 8.90
C TYR A 282 -4.22 9.29 8.48
N ILE A 283 -3.52 9.84 9.46
CA ILE A 283 -2.36 10.70 9.28
C ILE A 283 -1.15 9.98 9.91
N GLY A 284 -0.19 9.59 9.08
CA GLY A 284 1.02 8.87 9.48
C GLY A 284 2.00 9.72 10.27
N LYS A 285 3.07 9.10 10.75
CA LYS A 285 4.10 9.73 11.60
C LYS A 285 4.85 10.85 10.89
N GLY A 286 5.18 11.90 11.63
CA GLY A 286 5.99 13.02 11.15
C GLY A 286 5.39 13.75 9.95
N THR A 287 4.10 13.58 9.71
CA THR A 287 3.37 14.21 8.61
C THR A 287 2.86 15.59 9.01
N TRP A 288 2.92 16.52 8.10
CA TRP A 288 2.38 17.88 8.29
C TRP A 288 1.17 18.09 7.40
N ILE A 289 0.08 18.53 8.00
CA ILE A 289 -1.11 19.00 7.28
C ILE A 289 -1.11 20.53 7.35
N VAL A 290 -1.16 21.20 6.21
CA VAL A 290 -0.91 22.64 6.11
C VAL A 290 -2.06 23.33 5.38
N GLY A 291 -3.01 23.87 6.13
CA GLY A 291 -4.16 24.57 5.56
C GLY A 291 -5.05 23.71 4.68
N GLY A 292 -5.21 22.42 5.02
CA GLY A 292 -5.88 21.46 4.15
C GLY A 292 -7.36 21.24 4.47
N LYS A 293 -8.12 20.83 3.44
CA LYS A 293 -9.41 20.15 3.54
C LYS A 293 -9.16 18.67 3.33
N ILE A 294 -9.00 17.95 4.42
CA ILE A 294 -8.77 16.50 4.39
C ILE A 294 -10.10 15.81 4.62
N ARG A 295 -10.69 15.33 3.53
CA ARG A 295 -12.01 14.71 3.52
C ARG A 295 -11.94 13.27 4.03
N GLU A 296 -13.11 12.70 4.32
CA GLU A 296 -13.26 11.29 4.73
C GLU A 296 -12.53 10.33 3.79
N GLY A 297 -12.12 9.18 4.31
CA GLY A 297 -11.39 8.16 3.55
C GLY A 297 -9.97 8.56 3.16
N SER A 298 -9.44 9.66 3.68
CA SER A 298 -8.06 10.07 3.38
C SER A 298 -7.05 9.30 4.23
N ASN A 299 -6.04 8.73 3.56
CA ASN A 299 -4.95 7.99 4.17
C ASN A 299 -3.62 8.63 3.78
N ILE A 300 -3.05 9.40 4.68
CA ILE A 300 -1.82 10.13 4.44
C ILE A 300 -0.71 9.45 5.25
N GLY A 301 0.17 8.74 4.55
CA GLY A 301 1.27 7.98 5.14
C GLY A 301 2.33 8.84 5.84
N ASP A 302 3.41 8.18 6.24
CA ASP A 302 4.47 8.79 7.06
C ASP A 302 5.25 9.88 6.29
N VAL A 303 5.68 10.90 7.01
CA VAL A 303 6.60 11.96 6.54
C VAL A 303 6.09 12.77 5.34
N CYS A 304 4.79 12.77 5.09
CA CYS A 304 4.15 13.57 4.04
C CYS A 304 4.01 15.05 4.42
N ARG A 305 3.81 15.89 3.42
CA ARG A 305 3.49 17.31 3.55
C ARG A 305 2.28 17.58 2.68
N VAL A 306 1.12 17.84 3.29
CA VAL A 306 -0.15 17.87 2.58
C VAL A 306 -0.94 19.11 2.91
N GLY A 307 -1.46 19.77 1.90
CA GLY A 307 -2.35 20.92 1.93
C GLY A 307 -3.34 20.88 0.76
N GLY A 308 -4.17 21.91 0.63
CA GLY A 308 -5.26 21.93 -0.35
C GLY A 308 -6.33 20.88 -0.03
N GLU A 309 -6.97 20.31 -1.03
CA GLU A 309 -8.06 19.35 -0.85
C GLU A 309 -7.62 17.92 -1.18
N VAL A 310 -7.94 16.99 -0.27
CA VAL A 310 -7.69 15.54 -0.43
C VAL A 310 -8.95 14.79 -0.02
N GLU A 311 -9.46 13.92 -0.89
CA GLU A 311 -10.68 13.14 -0.70
C GLU A 311 -10.41 11.67 -1.05
N GLU A 312 -10.81 10.73 -0.19
CA GLU A 312 -10.73 9.28 -0.44
C GLU A 312 -9.44 8.83 -1.16
N SER A 313 -8.30 9.34 -0.72
CA SER A 313 -7.03 9.11 -1.40
C SER A 313 -5.97 8.54 -0.44
N ILE A 314 -5.04 7.77 -1.01
CA ILE A 314 -3.94 7.17 -0.28
C ILE A 314 -2.62 7.78 -0.76
N LEU A 315 -1.87 8.42 0.15
CA LEU A 315 -0.48 8.79 -0.06
C LEU A 315 0.39 7.81 0.72
N HIS A 316 1.24 7.05 0.03
CA HIS A 316 1.96 5.94 0.65
C HIS A 316 2.96 6.40 1.71
N GLY A 317 3.75 7.44 1.42
CA GLY A 317 4.69 8.06 2.35
C GLY A 317 5.65 9.02 1.66
N TYR A 318 6.37 9.83 2.44
CA TYR A 318 7.44 10.74 1.99
C TYR A 318 7.07 11.70 0.86
N SER A 319 5.78 11.88 0.58
CA SER A 319 5.26 12.61 -0.56
C SER A 319 4.73 13.98 -0.18
N ASN A 320 4.80 14.93 -1.11
CA ASN A 320 4.37 16.30 -0.93
C ASN A 320 3.22 16.62 -1.89
N LYS A 321 2.07 17.01 -1.35
CA LYS A 321 1.01 17.78 -1.96
C LYS A 321 0.76 19.02 -1.09
N TYR A 322 1.80 19.87 -0.99
CA TYR A 322 1.88 20.92 0.01
C TYR A 322 0.90 22.08 -0.23
N HIS A 323 0.69 22.40 -1.51
CA HIS A 323 -0.08 23.56 -1.95
C HIS A 323 -1.51 23.20 -2.34
N ASP A 324 -2.32 24.22 -2.67
CA ASP A 324 -3.66 24.05 -3.21
C ASP A 324 -3.70 23.18 -4.46
N GLY A 325 -4.87 22.68 -4.77
CA GLY A 325 -5.20 21.69 -5.79
C GLY A 325 -5.99 20.55 -5.18
N PHE A 326 -6.71 19.78 -6.01
CA PHE A 326 -7.56 18.67 -5.60
C PHE A 326 -6.85 17.31 -5.87
N LEU A 327 -6.93 16.41 -4.90
CA LEU A 327 -6.52 15.01 -5.05
C LEU A 327 -7.66 14.12 -4.56
N GLY A 328 -8.37 13.48 -5.48
CA GLY A 328 -9.52 12.64 -5.18
C GLY A 328 -9.38 11.22 -5.73
N HIS A 329 -9.81 10.22 -4.97
CA HIS A 329 -9.85 8.79 -5.31
C HIS A 329 -8.54 8.30 -5.95
N ALA A 330 -7.41 8.81 -5.43
CA ALA A 330 -6.09 8.59 -6.00
C ALA A 330 -5.19 7.73 -5.09
N TYR A 331 -4.27 6.99 -5.69
CA TYR A 331 -3.18 6.35 -4.96
C TYR A 331 -1.84 6.97 -5.38
N VAL A 332 -1.14 7.55 -4.44
CA VAL A 332 0.15 8.23 -4.65
C VAL A 332 1.26 7.44 -3.96
N GLY A 333 2.29 7.08 -4.72
CA GLY A 333 3.47 6.37 -4.22
C GLY A 333 4.33 7.21 -3.28
N GLU A 334 5.57 6.78 -3.10
CA GLU A 334 6.55 7.46 -2.26
C GLU A 334 7.40 8.47 -3.05
N TRP A 335 7.92 9.47 -2.30
CA TRP A 335 8.84 10.47 -2.87
C TRP A 335 8.23 11.28 -4.01
N VAL A 336 6.91 11.31 -4.12
CA VAL A 336 6.18 12.13 -5.09
C VAL A 336 6.18 13.58 -4.65
N ASN A 337 6.28 14.51 -5.61
CA ASN A 337 6.13 15.93 -5.35
C ASN A 337 5.14 16.54 -6.33
N LEU A 338 3.96 16.85 -5.86
CA LEU A 338 2.94 17.55 -6.64
C LEU A 338 3.14 19.06 -6.50
N GLY A 339 3.41 19.72 -7.63
CA GLY A 339 3.56 21.17 -7.70
C GLY A 339 2.25 21.90 -7.34
N ALA A 340 2.34 23.19 -7.03
CA ALA A 340 1.19 23.99 -6.67
C ALA A 340 0.09 23.91 -7.76
N LEU A 341 -1.16 23.83 -7.33
CA LEU A 341 -2.34 23.70 -8.19
C LEU A 341 -2.38 22.41 -9.04
N THR A 342 -1.54 21.42 -8.73
CA THR A 342 -1.72 20.09 -9.33
C THR A 342 -3.07 19.54 -8.92
N THR A 343 -3.88 19.15 -9.91
CA THR A 343 -5.24 18.67 -9.68
C THR A 343 -5.50 17.42 -10.50
N ASN A 344 -6.12 16.40 -9.91
CA ASN A 344 -6.66 15.29 -10.69
C ASN A 344 -8.17 15.35 -10.76
N SER A 345 -8.74 14.87 -11.85
CA SER A 345 -10.16 14.54 -11.95
C SER A 345 -10.38 13.11 -11.43
N ASP A 346 -11.44 12.91 -10.69
CA ASP A 346 -11.87 11.59 -10.20
C ASP A 346 -13.25 11.18 -10.73
N LEU A 347 -14.01 12.12 -11.31
CA LEU A 347 -15.31 11.92 -11.92
C LEU A 347 -15.29 12.49 -13.34
N LYS A 348 -15.84 11.78 -14.30
CA LYS A 348 -16.02 12.31 -15.65
C LYS A 348 -17.12 13.36 -15.69
N ASP A 349 -16.99 14.35 -16.56
CA ASP A 349 -18.03 15.32 -16.88
C ASP A 349 -19.32 14.68 -17.41
N THR A 350 -19.21 13.51 -18.03
CA THR A 350 -20.34 12.71 -18.51
C THR A 350 -20.95 11.78 -17.46
N TYR A 351 -20.43 11.74 -16.24
CA TYR A 351 -20.85 10.85 -15.15
C TYR A 351 -20.80 9.35 -15.49
N GLY A 352 -20.15 8.99 -16.58
CA GLY A 352 -19.96 7.61 -16.99
C GLY A 352 -18.82 6.92 -16.25
N SER A 353 -18.74 5.58 -16.36
CA SER A 353 -17.68 4.82 -15.71
C SER A 353 -16.29 5.19 -16.24
N VAL A 354 -15.31 5.15 -15.34
CA VAL A 354 -13.90 5.37 -15.63
C VAL A 354 -13.26 4.04 -16.00
N ARG A 355 -12.46 4.04 -17.06
CA ARG A 355 -11.68 2.85 -17.45
C ARG A 355 -10.22 3.08 -17.17
N VAL A 356 -9.60 2.13 -16.47
CA VAL A 356 -8.18 2.11 -16.16
C VAL A 356 -7.50 1.08 -17.05
N THR A 357 -6.35 1.42 -17.62
CA THR A 357 -5.56 0.46 -18.39
C THR A 357 -4.87 -0.53 -17.44
N VAL A 358 -5.06 -1.82 -17.67
CA VAL A 358 -4.43 -2.90 -16.90
C VAL A 358 -3.58 -3.73 -17.86
N GLU A 359 -2.35 -4.02 -17.47
CA GLU A 359 -1.43 -4.80 -18.31
C GLU A 359 -2.00 -6.20 -18.60
N GLY A 360 -2.03 -6.57 -19.88
CA GLY A 360 -2.57 -7.86 -20.32
C GLY A 360 -4.11 -7.93 -20.41
N GLU A 361 -4.85 -7.01 -19.76
CA GLU A 361 -6.32 -7.00 -19.76
C GLU A 361 -6.90 -5.83 -20.58
N GLY A 362 -6.10 -4.80 -20.89
CA GLY A 362 -6.55 -3.61 -21.59
C GLY A 362 -7.28 -2.62 -20.69
N LYS A 363 -8.36 -2.01 -21.17
CA LYS A 363 -9.15 -1.03 -20.40
C LYS A 363 -10.24 -1.70 -19.60
N VAL A 364 -10.07 -1.76 -18.29
CA VAL A 364 -10.98 -2.35 -17.31
C VAL A 364 -11.87 -1.27 -16.70
N ASP A 365 -13.15 -1.56 -16.51
CA ASP A 365 -14.09 -0.69 -15.80
C ASP A 365 -13.74 -0.64 -14.30
N ALA A 366 -13.54 0.55 -13.78
CA ALA A 366 -13.12 0.78 -12.39
C ALA A 366 -14.19 1.53 -11.56
N GLY A 367 -15.39 1.73 -12.09
CA GLY A 367 -16.46 2.46 -11.44
C GLY A 367 -16.55 3.92 -11.88
N THR A 368 -17.34 4.71 -11.17
CA THR A 368 -17.65 6.11 -11.55
C THR A 368 -16.70 7.13 -10.97
N LYS A 369 -16.21 6.90 -9.75
CA LYS A 369 -15.24 7.78 -9.06
C LYS A 369 -13.89 7.09 -8.97
N VAL A 370 -12.95 7.48 -9.84
CA VAL A 370 -11.59 6.92 -9.90
C VAL A 370 -10.60 8.01 -10.31
N GLY A 371 -9.72 8.35 -9.42
CA GLY A 371 -8.66 9.32 -9.63
C GLY A 371 -7.48 8.77 -10.44
N CYS A 372 -6.29 9.01 -9.99
CA CYS A 372 -5.06 8.60 -10.67
C CYS A 372 -4.19 7.69 -9.77
N PHE A 373 -3.34 6.91 -10.43
CA PHE A 373 -2.37 6.02 -9.78
C PHE A 373 -0.97 6.53 -10.10
N ILE A 374 -0.32 7.14 -9.12
CA ILE A 374 0.98 7.82 -9.28
C ILE A 374 2.08 6.95 -8.68
N GLY A 375 3.02 6.52 -9.51
CA GLY A 375 4.19 5.76 -9.09
C GLY A 375 5.19 6.61 -8.29
N ASP A 376 6.17 5.93 -7.71
CA ASP A 376 7.20 6.58 -6.89
C ASP A 376 8.02 7.58 -7.68
N HIS A 377 8.54 8.58 -6.98
CA HIS A 377 9.42 9.62 -7.51
C HIS A 377 8.83 10.52 -8.60
N VAL A 378 7.53 10.46 -8.88
CA VAL A 378 6.88 11.36 -9.81
C VAL A 378 6.96 12.82 -9.31
N LYS A 379 7.19 13.74 -10.25
CA LYS A 379 7.17 15.19 -10.02
C LYS A 379 6.18 15.83 -10.96
N THR A 380 5.41 16.80 -10.49
CA THR A 380 4.59 17.65 -11.35
C THR A 380 5.03 19.10 -11.24
N SER A 381 4.96 19.82 -12.35
CA SER A 381 5.07 21.28 -12.32
C SER A 381 3.80 21.93 -11.74
N ILE A 382 3.83 23.22 -11.55
CA ILE A 382 2.65 24.00 -11.15
C ILE A 382 1.52 23.86 -12.18
N GLY A 383 0.27 23.81 -11.71
CA GLY A 383 -0.90 23.76 -12.59
C GLY A 383 -1.04 22.49 -13.42
N THR A 384 -0.39 21.39 -13.05
CA THR A 384 -0.54 20.12 -13.76
C THR A 384 -1.93 19.54 -13.55
N LEU A 385 -2.59 19.13 -14.63
CA LEU A 385 -3.92 18.53 -14.64
C LEU A 385 -3.84 17.06 -15.04
N ILE A 386 -4.41 16.17 -14.21
CA ILE A 386 -4.41 14.73 -14.45
C ILE A 386 -5.86 14.24 -14.59
N TYR A 387 -6.18 13.60 -15.71
CA TYR A 387 -7.53 13.09 -15.96
C TYR A 387 -7.82 11.80 -15.18
N THR A 388 -9.12 11.46 -15.09
CA THR A 388 -9.62 10.26 -14.40
C THR A 388 -8.96 8.98 -14.87
N GLY A 389 -8.63 8.08 -13.93
CA GLY A 389 -8.16 6.74 -14.21
C GLY A 389 -6.75 6.66 -14.82
N LYS A 390 -5.94 7.74 -14.76
CA LYS A 390 -4.61 7.75 -15.36
C LYS A 390 -3.56 7.11 -14.46
N ARG A 391 -2.65 6.36 -15.10
CA ARG A 391 -1.47 5.79 -14.46
C ARG A 391 -0.26 6.65 -14.83
N ILE A 392 0.45 7.10 -13.80
CA ILE A 392 1.64 7.93 -13.94
C ILE A 392 2.83 7.09 -13.49
N GLY A 393 3.66 6.70 -14.44
CA GLY A 393 4.80 5.82 -14.24
C GLY A 393 5.85 6.41 -13.29
N ILE A 394 6.64 5.55 -12.67
CA ILE A 394 7.69 5.94 -11.72
C ILE A 394 8.70 6.90 -12.36
N PHE A 395 9.26 7.79 -11.55
CA PHE A 395 10.26 8.80 -11.99
C PHE A 395 9.81 9.72 -13.13
N SER A 396 8.50 9.83 -13.41
CA SER A 396 8.02 10.74 -14.46
C SER A 396 7.89 12.16 -13.96
N HIS A 397 8.14 13.13 -14.87
CA HIS A 397 8.01 14.56 -14.63
C HIS A 397 6.93 15.11 -15.54
N LEU A 398 5.85 15.64 -14.97
CA LEU A 398 4.70 16.13 -15.73
C LEU A 398 4.68 17.65 -15.79
N HIS A 399 4.44 18.18 -16.99
CA HIS A 399 4.21 19.59 -17.27
C HIS A 399 2.93 19.69 -18.11
N GLY A 400 1.95 20.45 -17.67
CA GLY A 400 0.69 20.65 -18.40
C GLY A 400 -0.37 19.59 -18.09
N VAL A 401 -0.82 18.81 -19.07
CA VAL A 401 -2.02 17.97 -18.95
C VAL A 401 -1.71 16.49 -19.27
N ALA A 402 -2.14 15.59 -18.39
CA ALA A 402 -2.10 14.15 -18.61
C ALA A 402 -3.50 13.62 -18.94
N THR A 403 -3.82 13.55 -20.24
CA THR A 403 -5.04 12.90 -20.78
C THR A 403 -4.86 11.40 -21.01
N ASP A 404 -3.60 10.95 -21.04
CA ASP A 404 -3.20 9.56 -21.25
C ASP A 404 -2.34 9.06 -20.11
N ASP A 405 -2.12 7.74 -20.05
CA ASP A 405 -1.14 7.15 -19.13
C ASP A 405 0.26 7.68 -19.48
N VAL A 406 1.04 8.00 -18.45
CA VAL A 406 2.40 8.50 -18.61
C VAL A 406 3.38 7.38 -18.29
N PRO A 407 4.27 7.00 -19.22
CA PRO A 407 5.27 5.96 -19.00
C PRO A 407 6.28 6.36 -17.92
N SER A 408 6.90 5.38 -17.29
CA SER A 408 7.98 5.59 -16.32
C SER A 408 9.19 6.29 -16.94
N PHE A 409 9.92 7.05 -16.14
CA PHE A 409 11.12 7.81 -16.59
C PHE A 409 10.86 8.71 -17.80
N THR A 410 9.74 9.44 -17.78
CA THR A 410 9.31 10.30 -18.88
C THR A 410 9.12 11.75 -18.42
N ILE A 411 9.71 12.70 -19.13
CA ILE A 411 9.35 14.11 -19.06
C ILE A 411 8.18 14.31 -20.01
N TRP A 412 7.00 14.53 -19.44
CA TRP A 412 5.74 14.67 -20.15
C TRP A 412 5.33 16.13 -20.18
N ALA A 413 5.39 16.75 -21.34
CA ALA A 413 5.06 18.15 -21.55
C ALA A 413 4.03 18.29 -22.67
N LYS A 414 2.79 17.82 -22.39
CA LYS A 414 1.69 17.86 -23.36
C LYS A 414 0.56 18.77 -22.91
N SER A 415 -0.09 19.40 -23.89
CA SER A 415 -1.31 20.19 -23.73
C SER A 415 -2.56 19.35 -23.96
N ILE A 416 -3.73 19.95 -23.71
CA ILE A 416 -5.02 19.41 -24.14
C ILE A 416 -4.98 19.30 -25.69
N GLY A 417 -5.34 18.11 -26.21
CA GLY A 417 -5.25 17.83 -27.65
C GLY A 417 -3.94 17.12 -28.06
N GLY A 418 -3.08 16.79 -27.07
CA GLY A 418 -1.90 15.92 -27.29
C GLY A 418 -0.71 16.60 -27.94
N GLN A 419 -0.76 17.91 -28.23
CA GLN A 419 0.40 18.66 -28.71
C GLN A 419 1.42 18.80 -27.58
N GLY A 420 2.70 18.72 -27.91
CA GLY A 420 3.82 18.81 -27.00
C GLY A 420 4.71 17.59 -27.07
N ASP A 421 5.55 17.43 -26.07
CA ASP A 421 6.67 16.51 -26.09
C ASP A 421 6.57 15.44 -24.98
N ALA A 422 7.08 14.26 -25.27
CA ALA A 422 7.35 13.21 -24.31
C ALA A 422 8.78 12.71 -24.52
N VAL A 423 9.64 12.99 -23.56
CA VAL A 423 11.09 12.76 -23.65
C VAL A 423 11.54 11.89 -22.49
N GLU A 424 12.48 10.98 -22.74
CA GLU A 424 13.06 10.13 -21.72
C GLU A 424 13.80 10.95 -20.65
N LEU A 425 13.47 10.74 -19.37
CA LEU A 425 14.28 11.23 -18.26
C LEU A 425 15.56 10.39 -18.19
N LEU A 426 16.71 11.01 -18.41
CA LEU A 426 17.99 10.32 -18.37
C LEU A 426 18.24 9.65 -17.03
N LEU A 427 18.80 8.45 -17.06
CA LEU A 427 19.09 7.64 -15.87
C LEU A 427 19.95 8.42 -14.85
N ASP A 428 21.01 9.07 -15.28
CA ASP A 428 21.90 9.86 -14.40
C ASP A 428 21.14 11.01 -13.71
N SER A 429 20.19 11.62 -14.44
CA SER A 429 19.32 12.65 -13.87
C SER A 429 18.38 12.06 -12.82
N ALA A 430 17.80 10.88 -13.07
CA ALA A 430 16.94 10.21 -12.12
C ALA A 430 17.69 9.84 -10.83
N LEU A 431 18.91 9.30 -10.93
CA LEU A 431 19.79 8.97 -9.81
C LEU A 431 20.15 10.22 -8.99
N GLU A 432 20.53 11.33 -9.64
CA GLU A 432 20.88 12.55 -8.94
C GLU A 432 19.65 13.20 -8.26
N ILE A 433 18.48 13.19 -8.91
CA ILE A 433 17.23 13.67 -8.31
C ILE A 433 16.87 12.83 -7.08
N HIS A 434 16.99 11.50 -7.16
CA HIS A 434 16.78 10.61 -6.03
C HIS A 434 17.66 11.01 -4.85
N ARG A 435 18.97 11.13 -5.03
CA ARG A 435 19.92 11.55 -4.00
C ARG A 435 19.53 12.90 -3.36
N ARG A 436 19.16 13.90 -4.17
CA ARG A 436 18.74 15.23 -3.70
C ARG A 436 17.45 15.19 -2.88
N VAL A 437 16.48 14.37 -3.30
CA VAL A 437 15.19 14.25 -2.60
C VAL A 437 15.37 13.60 -1.23
N LEU A 438 16.15 12.54 -1.12
CA LEU A 438 16.46 11.88 0.15
C LEU A 438 17.21 12.82 1.10
N ALA A 439 18.21 13.55 0.60
CA ALA A 439 18.99 14.52 1.39
C ALA A 439 18.11 15.61 2.03
N ARG A 440 17.00 16.03 1.39
CA ARG A 440 16.02 16.95 1.98
C ARG A 440 15.32 16.38 3.23
N ARG A 441 15.32 15.09 3.39
CA ARG A 441 14.79 14.36 4.56
C ARG A 441 15.91 13.86 5.48
N LYS A 442 17.15 14.27 5.24
CA LYS A 442 18.35 13.82 5.97
C LYS A 442 18.54 12.29 5.91
N ILE A 443 18.21 11.71 4.75
CA ILE A 443 18.39 10.29 4.44
C ILE A 443 19.49 10.20 3.40
N GLU A 444 20.40 9.25 3.56
CA GLU A 444 21.43 8.94 2.58
C GLU A 444 20.90 7.90 1.59
N ALA A 445 21.16 8.12 0.30
CA ALA A 445 20.83 7.15 -0.74
C ALA A 445 21.80 5.97 -0.67
N THR A 446 21.27 4.75 -0.80
CA THR A 446 22.06 3.53 -0.73
C THR A 446 22.47 3.01 -2.12
N PRO A 447 23.55 2.19 -2.22
CA PRO A 447 23.91 1.53 -3.45
C PRO A 447 22.79 0.64 -3.99
N GLU A 448 22.04 -0.02 -3.11
CA GLU A 448 20.91 -0.90 -3.45
C GLU A 448 19.77 -0.11 -4.10
N GLU A 449 19.47 1.09 -3.62
CA GLU A 449 18.48 1.98 -4.25
C GLU A 449 18.94 2.44 -5.63
N ALA A 450 20.21 2.78 -5.77
CA ALA A 450 20.77 3.16 -7.08
C ALA A 450 20.70 2.00 -8.09
N GLU A 451 20.98 0.77 -7.66
CA GLU A 451 20.87 -0.42 -8.52
C GLU A 451 19.41 -0.75 -8.86
N LEU A 452 18.49 -0.57 -7.91
CA LEU A 452 17.07 -0.67 -8.16
C LEU A 452 16.62 0.31 -9.24
N ILE A 453 17.05 1.58 -9.19
CA ILE A 453 16.69 2.59 -10.19
C ILE A 453 17.21 2.21 -11.58
N ARG A 454 18.46 1.71 -11.69
CA ARG A 454 19.01 1.22 -12.96
C ARG A 454 18.18 0.06 -13.53
N THR A 455 17.87 -0.91 -12.69
CA THR A 455 17.05 -2.06 -13.06
C THR A 455 15.66 -1.63 -13.54
N LEU A 456 15.01 -0.73 -12.82
CA LEU A 456 13.69 -0.22 -13.18
C LEU A 456 13.71 0.59 -14.49
N PHE A 457 14.77 1.35 -14.73
CA PHE A 457 14.96 2.06 -15.98
C PHE A 457 14.97 1.11 -17.19
N GLU A 458 15.66 -0.02 -17.07
CA GLU A 458 15.69 -1.05 -18.11
C GLU A 458 14.36 -1.78 -18.25
N LEU A 459 13.76 -2.23 -17.14
CA LEU A 459 12.49 -2.97 -17.13
C LEU A 459 11.33 -2.15 -17.71
N THR A 460 11.38 -0.83 -17.62
CA THR A 460 10.34 0.08 -18.13
C THR A 460 10.65 0.63 -19.53
N ARG A 461 11.72 0.16 -20.19
CA ARG A 461 12.11 0.62 -21.54
C ARG A 461 11.01 0.37 -22.58
N GLU A 462 10.36 -0.78 -22.51
CA GLU A 462 9.34 -1.17 -23.48
C GLU A 462 8.10 -0.27 -23.40
N GLU A 463 7.66 0.12 -22.18
CA GLU A 463 6.52 1.04 -22.04
C GLU A 463 6.82 2.41 -22.63
N ARG A 464 8.05 2.94 -22.45
CA ARG A 464 8.50 4.19 -23.08
C ARG A 464 8.50 4.08 -24.60
N SER A 465 9.04 2.99 -25.13
CA SER A 465 9.09 2.74 -26.58
C SER A 465 7.70 2.66 -27.21
N LYS A 466 6.78 1.89 -26.60
CA LYS A 466 5.38 1.77 -27.06
C LYS A 466 4.62 3.08 -27.03
N ALA A 467 4.93 3.96 -26.09
CA ALA A 467 4.31 5.29 -25.96
C ALA A 467 4.97 6.36 -26.85
N GLY A 468 5.98 6.00 -27.64
CA GLY A 468 6.68 6.95 -28.53
C GLY A 468 7.48 8.01 -27.80
N VAL A 469 7.99 7.71 -26.60
CA VAL A 469 8.85 8.63 -25.84
C VAL A 469 10.18 8.78 -26.57
N ARG A 470 10.55 10.03 -26.87
CA ARG A 470 11.78 10.33 -27.59
C ARG A 470 12.98 10.39 -26.65
N GLN A 471 14.16 10.14 -27.20
CA GLN A 471 15.42 10.52 -26.55
C GLN A 471 15.80 11.96 -26.93
N GLY A 472 16.43 12.67 -26.00
CA GLY A 472 16.91 14.04 -26.24
C GLY A 472 16.48 15.03 -25.15
N ARG A 473 16.48 16.33 -25.50
CA ARG A 473 16.03 17.39 -24.59
C ARG A 473 14.56 17.72 -24.81
N PRO A 474 13.77 17.97 -23.76
CA PRO A 474 12.40 18.43 -23.92
C PRO A 474 12.38 19.84 -24.52
N GLN A 475 11.40 20.10 -25.36
CA GLN A 475 11.03 21.45 -25.80
C GLN A 475 9.92 21.92 -24.82
N LEU A 476 10.31 22.58 -23.73
CA LEU A 476 9.44 23.14 -22.71
C LEU A 476 9.02 24.54 -23.03
#